data_e9dc9a1c8d7ca796c04390aba34150b9
#
_entry.id   e9dc9a1c8d7ca796c04390aba34150b9
#
_cell.length_a   1.000
_cell.length_b   1.000
_cell.length_c   1.000
_cell.angle_alpha   90.00
_cell.angle_beta   90.00
_cell.angle_gamma   90.00
#
_symmetry.space_group_name_H-M   'P 1'
#
loop_
_entity.id
_entity.type
_entity.pdbx_description
1 polymer ?
#
loop_
_entity_poly.entity_id
_entity_poly.type
_entity_poly.pdbx_seq_one_letter_code
_entity_poly.pdbx_strand_id
1 'polypeptide(L)'
;MSIFNLWQNNKKVFEEKNVEQILTFCGDGKLYDGNATSLEFRELLNNVPLRYLQKYSEDCLSSSFTNSGFVLQDLINQIGIRLGYKCEYGLYRGRKNQIGFDGIWNTKDGYQFLVEVKTTDTYRINLDTLATYRRKLIEQNRLIENKSSILIVVGRQDTGDLEAQIRGSKHAWDVRLISTDALIKLMTVRANLNDTKTFQQINEILRPLEYTRIDQLINIIFHTAEDLQLENDVNDEINSSQENDHPKSNKDEMNDLCIEKISKKLKVSLIKQGRCIYSSPDNNYHVVCIVSKSYKRKNLLRYWYAFRTAQKEFLEETEQSYIAFGCGSDESILLIPYSIFESYLNFFSKTEKGNRYYWHVEAYQKNNTFEIRRNDDINAEVTKYLI
;
A
#
# COMPACT_ATOMS: atom_id res chain seq x y z
N MET A 1 3.79 22.12 16.65
CA MET A 1 3.47 20.65 16.73
C MET A 1 3.33 20.21 15.29
N SER A 2 4.04 19.16 14.80
CA SER A 2 3.90 18.76 13.40
C SER A 2 2.49 18.21 13.15
N ILE A 3 1.98 18.35 11.92
CA ILE A 3 0.68 17.82 11.50
C ILE A 3 0.61 16.30 11.75
N PHE A 4 1.73 15.60 11.60
CA PHE A 4 1.82 14.18 11.86
C PHE A 4 1.57 13.82 13.33
N ASN A 5 2.14 14.57 14.28
CA ASN A 5 1.85 14.40 15.71
C ASN A 5 0.37 14.70 16.02
N LEU A 6 -0.20 15.72 15.37
CA LEU A 6 -1.62 16.02 15.49
C LEU A 6 -2.49 14.86 15.02
N TRP A 7 -2.15 14.26 13.87
CA TRP A 7 -2.83 13.09 13.33
C TRP A 7 -2.72 11.87 14.25
N GLN A 8 -1.53 11.58 14.79
CA GLN A 8 -1.34 10.44 15.71
C GLN A 8 -2.24 10.53 16.94
N ASN A 9 -2.42 11.74 17.47
CA ASN A 9 -3.20 11.97 18.70
C ASN A 9 -4.71 12.12 18.43
N ASN A 10 -5.12 12.40 17.20
CA ASN A 10 -6.51 12.77 16.88
C ASN A 10 -7.00 12.08 15.59
N LYS A 11 -6.76 10.78 15.42
CA LYS A 11 -7.09 10.03 14.17
C LYS A 11 -8.54 10.22 13.74
N LYS A 12 -9.53 10.19 14.69
CA LYS A 12 -10.95 10.39 14.38
C LYS A 12 -11.24 11.72 13.72
N VAL A 13 -10.58 12.79 14.17
CA VAL A 13 -10.74 14.13 13.56
C VAL A 13 -10.31 14.13 12.10
N PHE A 14 -9.24 13.40 11.77
CA PHE A 14 -8.75 13.31 10.40
C PHE A 14 -9.63 12.40 9.52
N GLU A 15 -10.32 11.42 10.09
CA GLU A 15 -11.30 10.58 9.38
C GLU A 15 -12.53 11.36 8.93
N GLU A 16 -12.99 12.32 9.73
CA GLU A 16 -14.16 13.14 9.46
C GLU A 16 -13.89 14.31 8.51
N LYS A 17 -12.63 14.73 8.36
CA LYS A 17 -12.24 15.91 7.56
C LYS A 17 -11.88 15.53 6.12
N ASN A 18 -12.24 16.41 5.17
CA ASN A 18 -11.75 16.33 3.80
C ASN A 18 -10.32 16.89 3.69
N VAL A 19 -9.66 16.62 2.55
CA VAL A 19 -8.26 16.99 2.35
C VAL A 19 -8.04 18.51 2.35
N GLU A 20 -9.01 19.32 1.91
CA GLU A 20 -8.93 20.78 1.97
C GLU A 20 -8.81 21.26 3.43
N GLN A 21 -9.66 20.70 4.32
CA GLN A 21 -9.62 21.00 5.74
C GLN A 21 -8.30 20.51 6.38
N ILE A 22 -7.81 19.35 5.98
CA ILE A 22 -6.52 18.83 6.45
C ILE A 22 -5.37 19.78 6.06
N LEU A 23 -5.40 20.31 4.83
CA LEU A 23 -4.38 21.24 4.36
C LEU A 23 -4.30 22.50 5.23
N THR A 24 -5.43 22.97 5.79
CA THR A 24 -5.44 24.14 6.68
C THR A 24 -4.68 23.93 7.99
N PHE A 25 -4.40 22.68 8.36
CA PHE A 25 -3.60 22.36 9.54
C PHE A 25 -2.08 22.29 9.23
N CYS A 26 -1.70 22.36 7.95
CA CYS A 26 -0.32 22.36 7.51
C CYS A 26 0.15 23.81 7.32
N GLY A 27 1.17 24.26 8.05
CA GLY A 27 1.74 25.59 7.92
C GLY A 27 0.70 26.72 7.93
N ASP A 28 0.63 27.49 6.82
CA ASP A 28 -0.36 28.54 6.58
C ASP A 28 -1.55 28.11 5.71
N GLY A 29 -1.63 26.81 5.39
CA GLY A 29 -2.68 26.22 4.57
C GLY A 29 -2.53 26.47 3.05
N LYS A 30 -1.45 27.12 2.63
CA LYS A 30 -1.21 27.45 1.22
C LYS A 30 -0.04 26.66 0.65
N LEU A 31 -0.27 25.94 -0.45
CA LEU A 31 0.79 25.18 -1.11
C LEU A 31 1.67 26.09 -1.99
N TYR A 32 2.94 26.16 -1.63
CA TYR A 32 4.01 26.75 -2.42
C TYR A 32 5.22 25.80 -2.40
N ASP A 33 6.06 25.91 -3.43
CA ASP A 33 7.23 25.06 -3.56
C ASP A 33 8.20 25.24 -2.37
N GLY A 34 8.37 24.17 -1.59
CA GLY A 34 9.31 24.12 -0.47
C GLY A 34 8.90 24.90 0.78
N ASN A 35 7.66 25.40 0.88
CA ASN A 35 7.20 26.06 2.11
C ASN A 35 6.82 25.03 3.20
N ALA A 36 6.56 25.52 4.40
CA ALA A 36 6.18 24.67 5.55
C ALA A 36 4.94 23.82 5.26
N THR A 37 3.91 24.41 4.64
CA THR A 37 2.69 23.69 4.25
C THR A 37 2.97 22.48 3.38
N SER A 38 3.77 22.65 2.31
CA SER A 38 4.09 21.57 1.38
C SER A 38 4.91 20.47 2.04
N LEU A 39 5.86 20.85 2.90
CA LEU A 39 6.71 19.88 3.61
C LEU A 39 5.90 19.08 4.64
N GLU A 40 5.08 19.74 5.45
CA GLU A 40 4.25 19.09 6.46
C GLU A 40 3.16 18.22 5.81
N PHE A 41 2.55 18.67 4.72
CA PHE A 41 1.56 17.87 4.00
C PHE A 41 2.17 16.61 3.41
N ARG A 42 3.33 16.69 2.76
CA ARG A 42 4.07 15.52 2.24
C ARG A 42 4.52 14.58 3.37
N GLU A 43 4.95 15.13 4.51
CA GLU A 43 5.24 14.33 5.71
C GLU A 43 4.01 13.56 6.18
N LEU A 44 2.85 14.21 6.28
CA LEU A 44 1.59 13.56 6.61
C LEU A 44 1.26 12.44 5.64
N LEU A 45 1.27 12.72 4.32
CA LEU A 45 0.96 11.73 3.28
C LEU A 45 1.88 10.51 3.33
N ASN A 46 3.16 10.74 3.68
CA ASN A 46 4.13 9.65 3.83
C ASN A 46 3.82 8.73 5.02
N ASN A 47 3.10 9.21 6.01
CA ASN A 47 2.89 8.53 7.28
C ASN A 47 1.46 7.99 7.49
N VAL A 48 0.48 8.44 6.70
CA VAL A 48 -0.91 7.98 6.84
C VAL A 48 -1.13 6.63 6.14
N PRO A 49 -2.07 5.78 6.63
CA PRO A 49 -2.50 4.57 5.94
C PRO A 49 -3.02 4.82 4.51
N LEU A 50 -2.96 3.80 3.65
CA LEU A 50 -3.36 3.89 2.23
C LEU A 50 -4.80 4.40 2.03
N ARG A 51 -5.72 4.05 2.94
CA ARG A 51 -7.12 4.53 2.90
C ARG A 51 -7.23 6.05 2.89
N TYR A 52 -6.31 6.77 3.53
CA TYR A 52 -6.30 8.23 3.51
C TYR A 52 -5.84 8.78 2.16
N LEU A 53 -4.88 8.13 1.50
CA LEU A 53 -4.47 8.51 0.14
C LEU A 53 -5.63 8.35 -0.83
N GLN A 54 -6.38 7.24 -0.72
CA GLN A 54 -7.60 7.02 -1.50
C GLN A 54 -8.64 8.10 -1.21
N LYS A 55 -9.03 8.30 0.05
CA LYS A 55 -10.02 9.29 0.48
C LYS A 55 -9.65 10.70 0.00
N TYR A 56 -8.41 11.13 0.23
CA TYR A 56 -7.96 12.46 -0.16
C TYR A 56 -7.90 12.65 -1.68
N SER A 57 -7.62 11.58 -2.44
CA SER A 57 -7.73 11.63 -3.90
C SER A 57 -9.18 11.79 -4.34
N GLU A 58 -10.12 11.05 -3.74
CA GLU A 58 -11.56 11.19 -3.98
C GLU A 58 -12.04 12.59 -3.62
N ASP A 59 -11.61 13.19 -2.50
CA ASP A 59 -11.91 14.57 -2.11
C ASP A 59 -11.47 15.57 -3.19
N CYS A 60 -10.24 15.42 -3.75
CA CYS A 60 -9.73 16.28 -4.82
C CYS A 60 -10.51 16.18 -6.12
N LEU A 61 -11.12 15.02 -6.39
CA LEU A 61 -11.82 14.75 -7.65
C LEU A 61 -13.32 15.04 -7.57
N SER A 62 -13.90 14.93 -6.38
CA SER A 62 -15.34 15.15 -6.15
C SER A 62 -15.69 16.62 -5.90
N SER A 63 -14.74 17.42 -5.38
CA SER A 63 -14.95 18.82 -5.06
C SER A 63 -13.83 19.70 -5.61
N SER A 64 -14.19 20.80 -6.29
CA SER A 64 -13.22 21.80 -6.73
C SER A 64 -12.95 22.78 -5.59
N PHE A 65 -11.71 22.81 -5.10
CA PHE A 65 -11.23 23.79 -4.14
C PHE A 65 -9.90 24.41 -4.58
N THR A 66 -9.52 25.52 -3.98
CA THR A 66 -8.28 26.20 -4.31
C THR A 66 -7.07 25.28 -4.08
N ASN A 67 -6.23 25.09 -5.11
CA ASN A 67 -5.08 24.20 -5.11
C ASN A 67 -5.39 22.69 -5.13
N SER A 68 -6.63 22.25 -5.41
CA SER A 68 -6.96 20.82 -5.54
C SER A 68 -6.03 20.07 -6.50
N GLY A 69 -5.62 20.70 -7.61
CA GLY A 69 -4.62 20.14 -8.53
C GLY A 69 -3.24 19.93 -7.92
N PHE A 70 -2.78 20.85 -7.06
CA PHE A 70 -1.49 20.71 -6.36
C PHE A 70 -1.54 19.63 -5.29
N VAL A 71 -2.66 19.54 -4.57
CA VAL A 71 -2.91 18.46 -3.61
C VAL A 71 -2.92 17.11 -4.32
N LEU A 72 -3.61 17.02 -5.47
CA LEU A 72 -3.65 15.79 -6.27
C LEU A 72 -2.25 15.42 -6.79
N GLN A 73 -1.46 16.39 -7.24
CA GLN A 73 -0.06 16.18 -7.65
C GLN A 73 0.77 15.52 -6.54
N ASP A 74 0.68 16.02 -5.31
CA ASP A 74 1.39 15.44 -4.16
C ASP A 74 0.87 14.05 -3.80
N LEU A 75 -0.44 13.84 -3.85
CA LEU A 75 -1.07 12.52 -3.63
C LEU A 75 -0.60 11.48 -4.66
N ILE A 76 -0.57 11.84 -5.94
CA ILE A 76 -0.10 10.95 -7.00
C ILE A 76 1.38 10.59 -6.81
N ASN A 77 2.23 11.56 -6.47
CA ASN A 77 3.63 11.28 -6.15
C ASN A 77 3.77 10.37 -4.92
N GLN A 78 2.93 10.57 -3.89
CA GLN A 78 2.92 9.69 -2.72
C GLN A 78 2.45 8.28 -3.07
N ILE A 79 1.47 8.13 -3.96
CA ILE A 79 1.06 6.82 -4.48
C ILE A 79 2.24 6.16 -5.22
N GLY A 80 2.99 6.93 -6.01
CA GLY A 80 4.23 6.46 -6.64
C GLY A 80 5.24 5.91 -5.64
N ILE A 81 5.46 6.61 -4.52
CA ILE A 81 6.33 6.14 -3.43
C ILE A 81 5.79 4.82 -2.84
N ARG A 82 4.47 4.72 -2.59
CA ARG A 82 3.83 3.52 -2.06
C ARG A 82 3.88 2.33 -3.03
N LEU A 83 3.93 2.61 -4.33
CA LEU A 83 4.16 1.59 -5.36
C LEU A 83 5.62 1.10 -5.36
N GLY A 84 6.57 1.84 -4.77
CA GLY A 84 7.98 1.47 -4.66
C GLY A 84 8.92 2.28 -5.56
N TYR A 85 8.46 3.40 -6.12
CA TYR A 85 9.29 4.32 -6.90
C TYR A 85 10.04 5.30 -6.01
N LYS A 86 11.23 5.71 -6.44
CA LYS A 86 11.88 6.91 -5.91
C LYS A 86 11.33 8.12 -6.67
N CYS A 87 10.49 8.92 -6.00
CA CYS A 87 9.81 10.05 -6.63
C CYS A 87 10.52 11.37 -6.34
N GLU A 88 10.68 12.19 -7.40
CA GLU A 88 11.02 13.59 -7.32
C GLU A 88 9.74 14.39 -7.55
N TYR A 89 9.42 15.29 -6.63
CA TYR A 89 8.25 16.16 -6.74
C TYR A 89 8.54 17.31 -7.73
N GLY A 90 7.59 17.57 -8.61
CA GLY A 90 7.61 18.72 -9.48
C GLY A 90 7.25 20.02 -8.75
N LEU A 91 7.29 21.14 -9.49
CA LEU A 91 6.86 22.44 -8.98
C LEU A 91 5.35 22.60 -9.13
N TYR A 92 4.68 23.17 -8.12
CA TYR A 92 3.25 23.48 -8.20
C TYR A 92 2.95 24.54 -9.28
N ARG A 93 3.86 25.49 -9.46
CA ARG A 93 3.72 26.55 -10.46
C ARG A 93 4.96 26.59 -11.35
N GLY A 94 4.72 26.57 -12.65
CA GLY A 94 5.79 26.73 -13.61
C GLY A 94 6.54 28.05 -13.38
N ARG A 95 7.86 28.02 -13.43
CA ARG A 95 8.70 29.19 -13.40
C ARG A 95 9.25 29.50 -14.82
N LYS A 96 9.42 30.75 -15.13
CA LYS A 96 10.02 31.16 -16.40
C LYS A 96 11.39 30.48 -16.55
N ASN A 97 11.61 29.81 -17.66
CA ASN A 97 12.83 29.04 -17.98
C ASN A 97 13.04 27.74 -17.19
N GLN A 98 12.05 27.24 -16.50
CA GLN A 98 12.07 25.90 -15.90
C GLN A 98 11.13 24.95 -16.65
N ILE A 99 11.48 23.65 -16.65
CA ILE A 99 10.64 22.62 -17.25
C ILE A 99 9.53 22.30 -16.25
N GLY A 100 8.27 22.44 -16.66
CA GLY A 100 7.13 22.06 -15.84
C GLY A 100 6.90 20.55 -15.91
N PHE A 101 6.81 19.90 -14.76
CA PHE A 101 6.37 18.52 -14.61
C PHE A 101 5.81 18.36 -13.21
N ASP A 102 4.94 17.37 -13.01
CA ASP A 102 4.32 17.13 -11.72
C ASP A 102 5.12 16.13 -10.87
N GLY A 103 5.87 15.23 -11.51
CA GLY A 103 6.77 14.31 -10.84
C GLY A 103 7.74 13.60 -11.79
N ILE A 104 8.84 13.06 -11.24
CA ILE A 104 9.70 12.10 -11.91
C ILE A 104 9.79 10.87 -11.00
N TRP A 105 9.35 9.71 -11.50
CA TRP A 105 9.41 8.47 -10.76
C TRP A 105 10.51 7.58 -11.31
N ASN A 106 11.41 7.16 -10.44
CA ASN A 106 12.56 6.33 -10.79
C ASN A 106 12.35 4.91 -10.26
N THR A 107 12.52 3.92 -11.14
CA THR A 107 12.54 2.51 -10.77
C THR A 107 13.93 2.08 -10.31
N LYS A 108 14.03 0.93 -9.62
CA LYS A 108 15.33 0.37 -9.19
C LYS A 108 16.20 -0.06 -10.39
N ASP A 109 15.62 -0.44 -11.51
CA ASP A 109 16.33 -0.81 -12.75
C ASP A 109 16.70 0.40 -13.64
N GLY A 110 16.46 1.61 -13.14
CA GLY A 110 16.85 2.86 -13.77
C GLY A 110 15.89 3.35 -14.87
N TYR A 111 14.68 2.77 -14.95
CA TYR A 111 13.64 3.33 -15.81
C TYR A 111 12.98 4.54 -15.11
N GLN A 112 12.49 5.51 -15.90
CA GLN A 112 12.00 6.79 -15.38
C GLN A 112 10.67 7.16 -16.03
N PHE A 113 9.71 7.60 -15.20
CA PHE A 113 8.45 8.16 -15.67
C PHE A 113 8.44 9.67 -15.44
N LEU A 114 8.25 10.43 -16.51
CA LEU A 114 7.86 11.85 -16.42
C LEU A 114 6.35 11.87 -16.16
N VAL A 115 5.95 12.29 -14.98
CA VAL A 115 4.55 12.23 -14.54
C VAL A 115 3.86 13.57 -14.75
N GLU A 116 2.69 13.52 -15.35
CA GLU A 116 1.75 14.63 -15.52
C GLU A 116 0.42 14.28 -14.90
N VAL A 117 -0.12 15.14 -14.04
CA VAL A 117 -1.36 14.93 -13.30
C VAL A 117 -2.43 15.89 -13.77
N LYS A 118 -3.62 15.38 -14.06
CA LYS A 118 -4.78 16.18 -14.46
C LYS A 118 -5.98 15.87 -13.60
N THR A 119 -6.72 16.88 -13.21
CA THR A 119 -8.03 16.75 -12.56
C THR A 119 -9.11 16.26 -13.53
N THR A 120 -10.35 16.19 -13.09
CA THR A 120 -11.45 15.49 -13.76
C THR A 120 -11.81 15.98 -15.17
N ASP A 121 -11.68 17.27 -15.47
CA ASP A 121 -12.29 17.89 -16.66
C ASP A 121 -11.37 18.02 -17.86
N THR A 122 -10.29 17.24 -17.91
CA THR A 122 -9.33 17.32 -19.00
C THR A 122 -9.75 16.39 -20.14
N TYR A 123 -10.23 16.95 -21.24
CA TYR A 123 -10.61 16.23 -22.47
C TYR A 123 -9.47 16.22 -23.52
N ARG A 124 -8.52 17.13 -23.40
CA ARG A 124 -7.36 17.23 -24.32
C ARG A 124 -6.12 17.62 -23.56
N ILE A 125 -5.00 17.02 -23.95
CA ILE A 125 -3.66 17.29 -23.39
C ILE A 125 -2.73 17.69 -24.53
N ASN A 126 -1.90 18.68 -24.30
CA ASN A 126 -0.87 19.04 -25.27
C ASN A 126 0.33 18.09 -25.18
N LEU A 127 0.26 16.99 -25.93
CA LEU A 127 1.27 15.94 -25.95
C LEU A 127 2.63 16.45 -26.48
N ASP A 128 2.64 17.39 -27.43
CA ASP A 128 3.89 17.99 -27.93
C ASP A 128 4.63 18.80 -26.85
N THR A 129 3.89 19.44 -25.95
CA THR A 129 4.48 20.12 -24.79
C THR A 129 5.15 19.12 -23.84
N LEU A 130 4.47 18.03 -23.48
CA LEU A 130 5.03 16.99 -22.61
C LEU A 130 6.24 16.29 -23.24
N ALA A 131 6.17 15.98 -24.53
CA ALA A 131 7.29 15.42 -25.27
C ALA A 131 8.49 16.39 -25.31
N THR A 132 8.22 17.71 -25.43
CA THR A 132 9.25 18.73 -25.36
C THR A 132 9.88 18.81 -23.96
N TYR A 133 9.09 18.69 -22.89
CA TYR A 133 9.62 18.63 -21.53
C TYR A 133 10.50 17.40 -21.32
N ARG A 134 10.05 16.21 -21.75
CA ARG A 134 10.87 15.00 -21.69
C ARG A 134 12.20 15.16 -22.44
N ARG A 135 12.17 15.67 -23.69
CA ARG A 135 13.39 15.91 -24.48
C ARG A 135 14.35 16.85 -23.76
N LYS A 136 13.88 18.00 -23.24
CA LYS A 136 14.73 18.94 -22.50
C LYS A 136 15.34 18.30 -21.24
N LEU A 137 14.60 17.44 -20.53
CA LEU A 137 15.12 16.72 -19.37
C LEU A 137 16.18 15.69 -19.77
N ILE A 138 16.07 15.08 -20.95
CA ILE A 138 17.10 14.20 -21.53
C ILE A 138 18.35 15.02 -21.87
N GLU A 139 18.21 16.16 -22.55
CA GLU A 139 19.31 17.09 -22.86
C GLU A 139 20.04 17.58 -21.60
N GLN A 140 19.34 17.70 -20.48
CA GLN A 140 19.90 18.05 -19.16
C GLN A 140 20.46 16.84 -18.39
N ASN A 141 20.50 15.64 -18.96
CA ASN A 141 20.93 14.38 -18.32
C ASN A 141 20.11 14.02 -17.07
N ARG A 142 18.87 14.49 -16.96
CA ARG A 142 17.94 14.15 -15.87
C ARG A 142 17.08 12.95 -16.22
N LEU A 143 16.83 12.69 -17.50
CA LEU A 143 16.16 11.49 -18.00
C LEU A 143 17.05 10.78 -19.01
N ILE A 144 16.89 9.47 -19.11
CA ILE A 144 17.57 8.63 -20.09
C ILE A 144 16.59 8.33 -21.23
N GLU A 145 16.98 8.63 -22.48
CA GLU A 145 16.09 8.56 -23.64
C GLU A 145 15.40 7.19 -23.78
N ASN A 146 16.18 6.12 -23.83
CA ASN A 146 15.67 4.75 -24.04
C ASN A 146 15.15 4.08 -22.75
N LYS A 147 15.19 4.78 -21.62
CA LYS A 147 14.70 4.34 -20.31
C LYS A 147 13.78 5.35 -19.66
N SER A 148 13.04 6.10 -20.45
CA SER A 148 12.05 7.03 -19.92
C SER A 148 10.81 7.10 -20.78
N SER A 149 9.68 7.40 -20.17
CA SER A 149 8.40 7.63 -20.81
C SER A 149 7.58 8.67 -20.07
N ILE A 150 6.44 9.04 -20.63
CA ILE A 150 5.49 9.98 -20.02
C ILE A 150 4.35 9.16 -19.43
N LEU A 151 4.05 9.36 -18.15
CA LEU A 151 2.89 8.80 -17.47
C LEU A 151 1.90 9.92 -17.19
N ILE A 152 0.75 9.86 -17.83
CA ILE A 152 -0.35 10.80 -17.61
C ILE A 152 -1.34 10.16 -16.66
N VAL A 153 -1.57 10.81 -15.50
CA VAL A 153 -2.55 10.39 -14.51
C VAL A 153 -3.73 11.35 -14.54
N VAL A 154 -4.93 10.84 -14.81
CA VAL A 154 -6.14 11.67 -14.91
C VAL A 154 -7.14 11.32 -13.83
N GLY A 155 -7.87 12.33 -13.34
CA GLY A 155 -8.84 12.20 -12.26
C GLY A 155 -10.15 11.50 -12.65
N ARG A 156 -10.32 11.05 -13.89
CA ARG A 156 -11.56 10.42 -14.39
C ARG A 156 -11.32 8.98 -14.84
N GLN A 157 -12.36 8.17 -14.76
CA GLN A 157 -12.32 6.80 -15.23
C GLN A 157 -12.53 6.69 -16.76
N ASP A 158 -13.40 7.55 -17.31
CA ASP A 158 -13.63 7.62 -18.75
C ASP A 158 -12.51 8.42 -19.42
N THR A 159 -11.57 7.69 -20.02
CA THR A 159 -10.38 8.22 -20.69
C THR A 159 -10.44 8.10 -22.21
N GLY A 160 -11.57 7.68 -22.77
CA GLY A 160 -11.68 7.32 -24.19
C GLY A 160 -11.21 8.39 -25.18
N ASP A 161 -11.56 9.68 -24.94
CA ASP A 161 -11.13 10.79 -25.78
C ASP A 161 -9.60 11.01 -25.70
N LEU A 162 -9.03 10.92 -24.52
CA LEU A 162 -7.58 11.05 -24.30
C LEU A 162 -6.83 9.86 -24.90
N GLU A 163 -7.35 8.66 -24.76
CA GLU A 163 -6.77 7.47 -25.38
C GLU A 163 -6.78 7.59 -26.90
N ALA A 164 -7.88 8.06 -27.50
CA ALA A 164 -7.97 8.30 -28.95
C ALA A 164 -6.96 9.37 -29.39
N GLN A 165 -6.78 10.44 -28.62
CA GLN A 165 -5.79 11.46 -28.88
C GLN A 165 -4.36 10.90 -28.84
N ILE A 166 -4.03 10.10 -27.82
CA ILE A 166 -2.68 9.50 -27.68
C ILE A 166 -2.43 8.53 -28.84
N ARG A 167 -3.37 7.62 -29.13
CA ARG A 167 -3.23 6.65 -30.23
C ARG A 167 -3.05 7.30 -31.60
N GLY A 168 -3.74 8.40 -31.85
CA GLY A 168 -3.63 9.17 -33.09
C GLY A 168 -2.42 10.08 -33.17
N SER A 169 -1.60 10.17 -32.13
CA SER A 169 -0.43 11.04 -32.06
C SER A 169 0.86 10.33 -32.45
N LYS A 170 1.87 11.09 -32.86
CA LYS A 170 3.24 10.60 -33.05
C LYS A 170 3.94 10.17 -31.75
N HIS A 171 3.29 10.43 -30.59
CA HIS A 171 3.82 10.16 -29.24
C HIS A 171 3.22 8.91 -28.62
N ALA A 172 2.44 8.12 -29.35
CA ALA A 172 1.74 6.95 -28.83
C ALA A 172 2.64 5.94 -28.12
N TRP A 173 3.90 5.85 -28.56
CA TRP A 173 4.90 4.94 -27.99
C TRP A 173 5.64 5.47 -26.77
N ASP A 174 5.51 6.76 -26.49
CA ASP A 174 6.20 7.43 -25.37
C ASP A 174 5.26 7.73 -24.20
N VAL A 175 3.95 7.57 -24.38
CA VAL A 175 2.93 8.03 -23.43
C VAL A 175 2.09 6.88 -22.93
N ARG A 176 1.94 6.79 -21.61
CA ARG A 176 0.96 5.94 -20.93
C ARG A 176 -0.08 6.80 -20.24
N LEU A 177 -1.34 6.41 -20.36
CA LEU A 177 -2.48 7.03 -19.68
C LEU A 177 -3.02 6.07 -18.63
N ILE A 178 -3.31 6.59 -17.44
CA ILE A 178 -3.97 5.85 -16.36
C ILE A 178 -4.90 6.78 -15.58
N SER A 179 -6.04 6.27 -15.12
CA SER A 179 -6.89 7.00 -14.18
C SER A 179 -6.32 6.94 -12.76
N THR A 180 -6.64 7.95 -11.95
CA THR A 180 -6.29 7.96 -10.52
C THR A 180 -6.86 6.73 -9.80
N ASP A 181 -8.10 6.33 -10.11
CA ASP A 181 -8.73 5.13 -9.55
C ASP A 181 -7.96 3.84 -9.90
N ALA A 182 -7.56 3.67 -11.16
CA ALA A 182 -6.75 2.52 -11.56
C ALA A 182 -5.37 2.51 -10.88
N LEU A 183 -4.76 3.67 -10.69
CA LEU A 183 -3.48 3.80 -9.99
C LEU A 183 -3.61 3.44 -8.50
N ILE A 184 -4.70 3.86 -7.84
CA ILE A 184 -5.03 3.48 -6.46
C ILE A 184 -5.24 1.96 -6.35
N LYS A 185 -5.92 1.33 -7.33
CA LYS A 185 -6.08 -0.13 -7.38
C LYS A 185 -4.73 -0.84 -7.49
N LEU A 186 -3.81 -0.36 -8.34
CA LEU A 186 -2.45 -0.89 -8.42
C LEU A 186 -1.69 -0.75 -7.08
N MET A 187 -1.82 0.40 -6.41
CA MET A 187 -1.24 0.60 -5.08
C MET A 187 -1.80 -0.40 -4.06
N THR A 188 -3.10 -0.65 -4.09
CA THR A 188 -3.76 -1.63 -3.21
C THR A 188 -3.27 -3.06 -3.50
N VAL A 189 -3.17 -3.43 -4.78
CA VAL A 189 -2.60 -4.73 -5.20
C VAL A 189 -1.15 -4.85 -4.71
N ARG A 190 -0.34 -3.82 -4.91
CA ARG A 190 1.06 -3.79 -4.44
C ARG A 190 1.15 -3.95 -2.93
N ALA A 191 0.30 -3.26 -2.18
CA ALA A 191 0.26 -3.34 -0.71
C ALA A 191 -0.19 -4.73 -0.21
N ASN A 192 -1.07 -5.41 -0.96
CA ASN A 192 -1.57 -6.74 -0.59
C ASN A 192 -0.58 -7.85 -0.91
N LEU A 193 0.15 -7.76 -2.01
CA LEU A 193 1.05 -8.80 -2.48
C LEU A 193 2.51 -8.59 -2.08
N ASN A 194 2.93 -7.37 -1.86
CA ASN A 194 4.25 -6.89 -1.40
C ASN A 194 5.45 -7.74 -1.83
N ASP A 195 5.48 -8.23 -3.06
CA ASP A 195 6.57 -9.02 -3.63
C ASP A 195 7.25 -8.28 -4.80
N THR A 196 8.51 -8.64 -5.08
CA THR A 196 9.31 -8.01 -6.15
C THR A 196 8.70 -8.25 -7.53
N LYS A 197 8.07 -9.40 -7.75
CA LYS A 197 7.45 -9.76 -9.03
C LYS A 197 6.26 -8.86 -9.34
N THR A 198 5.39 -8.63 -8.36
CA THR A 198 4.25 -7.71 -8.49
C THR A 198 4.73 -6.29 -8.82
N PHE A 199 5.80 -5.83 -8.17
CA PHE A 199 6.39 -4.52 -8.50
C PHE A 199 6.89 -4.47 -9.96
N GLN A 200 7.58 -5.51 -10.43
CA GLN A 200 8.04 -5.60 -11.83
C GLN A 200 6.86 -5.58 -12.81
N GLN A 201 5.81 -6.34 -12.53
CA GLN A 201 4.61 -6.39 -13.36
C GLN A 201 3.87 -5.04 -13.42
N ILE A 202 3.76 -4.34 -12.30
CA ILE A 202 3.21 -2.97 -12.26
C ILE A 202 4.06 -2.03 -13.11
N ASN A 203 5.40 -2.11 -13.00
CA ASN A 203 6.30 -1.32 -13.84
C ASN A 203 6.08 -1.57 -15.32
N GLU A 204 5.94 -2.84 -15.73
CA GLU A 204 5.71 -3.21 -17.12
C GLU A 204 4.37 -2.69 -17.64
N ILE A 205 3.30 -2.74 -16.82
CA ILE A 205 1.99 -2.18 -17.17
C ILE A 205 2.06 -0.65 -17.36
N LEU A 206 2.80 0.05 -16.52
CA LEU A 206 2.91 1.50 -16.59
C LEU A 206 3.83 1.99 -17.70
N ARG A 207 4.73 1.14 -18.23
CA ARG A 207 5.52 1.46 -19.42
C ARG A 207 4.63 1.47 -20.67
N PRO A 208 4.83 2.39 -21.62
CA PRO A 208 4.16 2.33 -22.92
C PRO A 208 4.65 1.10 -23.67
N LEU A 209 3.79 0.09 -23.78
CA LEU A 209 4.00 -1.10 -24.57
C LEU A 209 2.92 -1.16 -25.66
N GLU A 210 3.18 -1.94 -26.71
CA GLU A 210 2.15 -2.23 -27.71
C GLU A 210 0.83 -2.59 -27.02
N TYR A 211 -0.24 -1.94 -27.44
CA TYR A 211 -1.58 -2.04 -26.82
C TYR A 211 -2.20 -3.44 -26.80
N THR A 212 -1.54 -4.42 -27.41
CA THR A 212 -2.04 -5.78 -27.60
C THR A 212 -1.59 -6.77 -26.52
N ARG A 213 -0.65 -6.41 -25.65
CA ARG A 213 -0.19 -7.31 -24.58
C ARG A 213 -0.83 -6.99 -23.25
N ILE A 214 -1.87 -7.76 -22.96
CA ILE A 214 -2.56 -7.72 -21.64
C ILE A 214 -2.05 -8.83 -20.70
N ASP A 215 -1.04 -9.61 -21.11
CA ASP A 215 -0.56 -10.76 -20.35
C ASP A 215 -0.12 -10.38 -18.93
N GLN A 216 0.54 -9.24 -18.76
CA GLN A 216 0.99 -8.78 -17.43
C GLN A 216 -0.19 -8.33 -16.55
N LEU A 217 -1.19 -7.67 -17.13
CA LEU A 217 -2.42 -7.31 -16.43
C LEU A 217 -3.17 -8.56 -15.97
N ILE A 218 -3.26 -9.56 -16.86
CA ILE A 218 -3.84 -10.86 -16.57
C ILE A 218 -3.05 -11.53 -15.43
N ASN A 219 -1.72 -11.52 -15.48
CA ASN A 219 -0.89 -12.12 -14.44
C ASN A 219 -1.12 -11.47 -13.07
N ILE A 220 -1.24 -10.14 -12.97
CA ILE A 220 -1.56 -9.45 -11.71
C ILE A 220 -2.94 -9.88 -11.22
N ILE A 221 -3.94 -9.90 -12.10
CA ILE A 221 -5.31 -10.33 -11.76
C ILE A 221 -5.31 -11.78 -11.27
N PHE A 222 -4.60 -12.68 -11.95
CA PHE A 222 -4.50 -14.09 -11.55
C PHE A 222 -3.77 -14.28 -10.24
N HIS A 223 -2.67 -13.56 -9.98
CA HIS A 223 -1.98 -13.61 -8.69
C HIS A 223 -2.87 -13.12 -7.55
N THR A 224 -3.63 -12.05 -7.77
CA THR A 224 -4.60 -11.55 -6.80
C THR A 224 -5.73 -12.56 -6.58
N ALA A 225 -6.23 -13.18 -7.65
CA ALA A 225 -7.27 -14.19 -7.58
C ALA A 225 -6.77 -15.48 -6.90
N GLU A 226 -5.53 -15.92 -7.17
CA GLU A 226 -4.92 -17.06 -6.48
C GLU A 226 -4.75 -16.81 -4.98
N ASP A 227 -4.34 -15.60 -4.57
CA ASP A 227 -4.23 -15.22 -3.18
C ASP A 227 -5.61 -15.18 -2.50
N LEU A 228 -6.65 -14.70 -3.20
CA LEU A 228 -8.03 -14.72 -2.71
C LEU A 228 -8.61 -16.14 -2.66
N GLN A 229 -8.27 -17.02 -3.61
CA GLN A 229 -8.69 -18.44 -3.59
C GLN A 229 -8.02 -19.20 -2.46
N LEU A 230 -6.72 -19.00 -2.24
CA LEU A 230 -6.03 -19.61 -1.10
C LEU A 230 -6.65 -19.19 0.24
N GLU A 231 -7.23 -18.00 0.33
CA GLU A 231 -7.98 -17.58 1.53
C GLU A 231 -9.36 -18.21 1.62
N ASN A 232 -10.03 -18.40 0.49
CA ASN A 232 -11.32 -19.06 0.44
C ASN A 232 -11.17 -20.56 0.70
N ASP A 233 -10.20 -21.26 0.10
CA ASP A 233 -9.89 -22.67 0.35
C ASP A 233 -9.58 -22.93 1.83
N VAL A 234 -8.83 -22.01 2.45
CA VAL A 234 -8.54 -22.04 3.88
C VAL A 234 -9.79 -21.77 4.73
N ASN A 235 -10.66 -20.87 4.30
CA ASN A 235 -11.94 -20.62 4.97
C ASN A 235 -12.91 -21.78 4.76
N ASP A 236 -12.89 -22.48 3.63
CA ASP A 236 -13.77 -23.62 3.31
C ASP A 236 -13.35 -24.89 4.03
N GLU A 237 -12.05 -25.18 4.19
CA GLU A 237 -11.57 -26.28 5.06
C GLU A 237 -11.95 -26.06 6.53
N ILE A 238 -12.09 -24.81 6.95
CA ILE A 238 -12.53 -24.43 8.31
C ILE A 238 -14.05 -24.40 8.40
N ASN A 239 -14.77 -23.99 7.34
CA ASN A 239 -16.23 -23.85 7.30
C ASN A 239 -16.96 -25.19 7.08
N SER A 240 -16.28 -26.26 6.63
CA SER A 240 -16.85 -27.62 6.63
C SER A 240 -17.20 -28.13 8.03
N SER A 241 -17.00 -27.33 9.07
CA SER A 241 -17.34 -27.60 10.46
C SER A 241 -18.20 -26.54 11.16
N GLN A 242 -18.95 -25.72 10.50
CA GLN A 242 -20.11 -24.93 10.97
C GLN A 242 -20.25 -23.55 10.32
N GLU A 243 -21.43 -23.32 9.74
CA GLU A 243 -21.90 -22.02 9.22
C GLU A 243 -21.97 -20.96 10.33
N ASN A 244 -21.42 -19.77 10.04
CA ASN A 244 -22.02 -18.49 10.44
C ASN A 244 -21.37 -17.34 9.66
N ASP A 245 -22.21 -16.62 8.92
CA ASP A 245 -21.96 -15.44 8.12
C ASP A 245 -21.53 -14.24 8.97
N HIS A 246 -20.41 -13.59 8.59
CA HIS A 246 -20.18 -12.18 8.90
C HIS A 246 -19.31 -11.51 7.80
N PRO A 247 -19.57 -10.23 7.43
CA PRO A 247 -19.03 -9.58 6.24
C PRO A 247 -17.54 -9.23 6.33
N LYS A 248 -16.88 -9.16 5.17
CA LYS A 248 -15.44 -8.93 4.96
C LYS A 248 -14.86 -7.64 5.57
N SER A 249 -15.69 -6.65 5.91
CA SER A 249 -15.30 -5.37 6.52
C SER A 249 -14.71 -5.49 7.93
N ASN A 250 -15.09 -6.50 8.70
CA ASN A 250 -14.68 -6.66 10.11
C ASN A 250 -13.20 -7.06 10.31
N LYS A 251 -12.53 -7.68 9.32
CA LYS A 251 -11.12 -8.12 9.50
C LYS A 251 -10.12 -6.98 9.38
N ASP A 252 -10.36 -6.04 8.47
CA ASP A 252 -9.44 -4.90 8.27
C ASP A 252 -9.54 -3.91 9.44
N GLU A 253 -10.75 -3.65 9.93
CA GLU A 253 -10.97 -2.85 11.15
C GLU A 253 -10.30 -3.47 12.37
N MET A 254 -10.40 -4.79 12.53
CA MET A 254 -9.76 -5.51 13.62
C MET A 254 -8.22 -5.47 13.53
N ASN A 255 -7.66 -5.59 12.33
CA ASN A 255 -6.22 -5.40 12.14
C ASN A 255 -5.76 -4.00 12.55
N ASP A 256 -6.47 -2.97 12.15
CA ASP A 256 -6.13 -1.57 12.48
C ASP A 256 -6.18 -1.31 14.01
N LEU A 257 -7.17 -1.89 14.71
CA LEU A 257 -7.25 -1.83 16.17
C LEU A 257 -6.10 -2.58 16.85
N CYS A 258 -5.75 -3.76 16.36
CA CYS A 258 -4.60 -4.51 16.86
C CYS A 258 -3.30 -3.72 16.70
N ILE A 259 -3.07 -3.11 15.52
CA ILE A 259 -1.87 -2.32 15.25
C ILE A 259 -1.78 -1.08 16.13
N GLU A 260 -2.90 -0.46 16.46
CA GLU A 260 -2.89 0.66 17.40
C GLU A 260 -2.37 0.25 18.79
N LYS A 261 -2.82 -0.90 19.32
CA LYS A 261 -2.34 -1.44 20.60
C LYS A 261 -0.87 -1.85 20.53
N ILE A 262 -0.45 -2.50 19.44
CA ILE A 262 0.95 -2.88 19.23
C ILE A 262 1.84 -1.64 19.16
N SER A 263 1.43 -0.60 18.43
CA SER A 263 2.16 0.68 18.35
C SER A 263 2.35 1.33 19.73
N LYS A 264 1.30 1.30 20.56
CA LYS A 264 1.39 1.79 21.95
C LYS A 264 2.34 0.95 22.79
N LYS A 265 2.30 -0.37 22.64
CA LYS A 265 3.15 -1.31 23.39
C LYS A 265 4.62 -1.15 23.02
N LEU A 266 4.92 -1.06 21.72
CA LEU A 266 6.30 -0.88 21.22
C LEU A 266 6.78 0.56 21.30
N LYS A 267 5.87 1.53 21.59
CA LYS A 267 6.14 2.98 21.58
C LYS A 267 6.66 3.49 20.23
N VAL A 268 6.19 2.88 19.14
CA VAL A 268 6.61 3.17 17.77
C VAL A 268 5.37 3.35 16.90
N SER A 269 5.39 4.31 15.99
CA SER A 269 4.35 4.43 14.97
C SER A 269 4.54 3.32 13.94
N LEU A 270 3.48 2.56 13.65
CA LEU A 270 3.50 1.49 12.65
C LEU A 270 2.63 1.90 11.47
N ILE A 271 3.20 1.83 10.27
CA ILE A 271 2.58 2.22 9.00
C ILE A 271 2.37 0.95 8.17
N LYS A 272 1.17 0.81 7.61
CA LYS A 272 0.83 -0.32 6.74
C LYS A 272 1.65 -0.27 5.45
N GLN A 273 2.47 -1.28 5.23
CA GLN A 273 3.28 -1.47 4.02
C GLN A 273 2.64 -2.47 3.05
N GLY A 274 1.80 -3.37 3.56
CA GLY A 274 1.14 -4.39 2.78
C GLY A 274 0.02 -5.07 3.56
N ARG A 275 -0.48 -6.17 3.05
CA ARG A 275 -1.49 -6.97 3.74
C ARG A 275 -0.88 -7.58 4.99
N CYS A 276 -1.44 -7.23 6.14
CA CYS A 276 -0.95 -7.66 7.46
C CYS A 276 0.51 -7.27 7.75
N ILE A 277 1.14 -6.37 6.96
CA ILE A 277 2.55 -6.00 7.04
C ILE A 277 2.66 -4.53 7.40
N TYR A 278 3.45 -4.23 8.42
CA TYR A 278 3.60 -2.90 8.99
C TYR A 278 5.06 -2.64 9.36
N SER A 279 5.55 -1.41 9.13
CA SER A 279 6.88 -0.98 9.58
C SER A 279 6.85 0.36 10.26
N SER A 280 7.88 0.67 11.05
CA SER A 280 8.10 2.04 11.52
C SER A 280 8.55 2.96 10.37
N PRO A 281 8.39 4.30 10.50
CA PRO A 281 8.82 5.25 9.46
C PRO A 281 10.31 5.18 9.13
N ASP A 282 11.14 4.85 10.11
CA ASP A 282 12.58 4.65 9.99
C ASP A 282 12.97 3.23 9.57
N ASN A 283 11.99 2.36 9.32
CA ASN A 283 12.13 0.97 8.92
C ASN A 283 12.91 0.08 9.93
N ASN A 284 13.03 0.52 11.18
CA ASN A 284 13.74 -0.23 12.23
C ASN A 284 12.86 -1.32 12.86
N TYR A 285 11.54 -1.14 12.86
CA TYR A 285 10.58 -2.10 13.40
C TYR A 285 9.73 -2.68 12.28
N HIS A 286 9.68 -4.01 12.20
CA HIS A 286 8.79 -4.74 11.30
C HIS A 286 7.77 -5.54 12.11
N VAL A 287 6.50 -5.44 11.72
CA VAL A 287 5.41 -6.18 12.36
C VAL A 287 4.51 -6.81 11.31
N VAL A 288 4.28 -8.11 11.45
CA VAL A 288 3.22 -8.82 10.73
C VAL A 288 2.07 -9.06 11.70
N CYS A 289 0.88 -8.53 11.40
CA CYS A 289 -0.31 -8.70 12.24
C CYS A 289 -1.38 -9.49 11.48
N ILE A 290 -1.71 -10.67 11.95
CA ILE A 290 -2.70 -11.56 11.35
C ILE A 290 -3.82 -11.80 12.37
N VAL A 291 -5.07 -11.62 11.96
CA VAL A 291 -6.24 -11.82 12.83
C VAL A 291 -7.03 -13.08 12.45
N SER A 292 -7.54 -13.78 13.43
CA SER A 292 -8.40 -14.95 13.26
C SER A 292 -9.66 -14.81 14.08
N LYS A 293 -10.77 -15.37 13.57
CA LYS A 293 -11.98 -15.59 14.37
C LYS A 293 -11.72 -16.69 15.41
N SER A 294 -12.47 -16.67 16.49
CA SER A 294 -12.45 -17.76 17.49
C SER A 294 -13.33 -18.92 17.03
N TYR A 295 -12.78 -20.13 17.07
CA TYR A 295 -13.52 -21.37 16.81
C TYR A 295 -13.66 -22.17 18.11
N LYS A 296 -14.89 -22.30 18.59
CA LYS A 296 -15.16 -23.00 19.86
C LYS A 296 -15.08 -24.52 19.65
N ARG A 297 -14.21 -25.19 20.39
CA ARG A 297 -14.04 -26.64 20.35
C ARG A 297 -14.07 -27.21 21.78
N LYS A 298 -15.21 -27.75 22.23
CA LYS A 298 -15.44 -28.19 23.64
C LYS A 298 -15.15 -27.01 24.60
N ASN A 299 -14.11 -27.10 25.42
CA ASN A 299 -13.71 -26.08 26.40
C ASN A 299 -12.48 -25.26 25.96
N LEU A 300 -12.15 -25.25 24.66
CA LEU A 300 -11.02 -24.56 24.07
C LEU A 300 -11.50 -23.62 22.99
N LEU A 301 -10.87 -22.44 22.88
CA LEU A 301 -10.95 -21.57 21.70
C LEU A 301 -9.74 -21.87 20.83
N ARG A 302 -9.99 -22.13 19.55
CA ARG A 302 -8.96 -22.34 18.53
C ARG A 302 -8.92 -21.15 17.62
N TYR A 303 -7.73 -20.72 17.24
CA TYR A 303 -7.43 -19.69 16.26
C TYR A 303 -6.52 -20.28 15.21
N TRP A 304 -6.76 -19.95 13.93
CA TRP A 304 -5.96 -20.47 12.84
C TRP A 304 -5.45 -19.31 11.96
N TYR A 305 -4.17 -19.39 11.57
CA TYR A 305 -3.50 -18.37 10.78
C TYR A 305 -2.66 -19.01 9.68
N ALA A 306 -2.63 -18.36 8.50
CA ALA A 306 -1.69 -18.66 7.43
C ALA A 306 -0.52 -17.69 7.51
N PHE A 307 0.67 -18.18 7.87
CA PHE A 307 1.90 -17.40 7.82
C PHE A 307 2.63 -17.66 6.50
N ARG A 308 2.97 -16.64 5.75
CA ARG A 308 3.42 -16.73 4.36
C ARG A 308 4.90 -16.44 4.19
N THR A 309 5.48 -16.94 3.09
CA THR A 309 6.89 -16.71 2.72
C THR A 309 7.24 -15.22 2.65
N ALA A 310 6.40 -14.40 1.99
CA ALA A 310 6.63 -12.96 1.90
C ALA A 310 6.60 -12.25 3.28
N GLN A 311 5.79 -12.74 4.21
CA GLN A 311 5.76 -12.23 5.59
C GLN A 311 7.02 -12.63 6.36
N LYS A 312 7.54 -13.83 6.10
CA LYS A 312 8.80 -14.32 6.65
C LYS A 312 9.96 -13.44 6.17
N GLU A 313 10.10 -13.29 4.85
CA GLU A 313 11.13 -12.46 4.22
C GLU A 313 11.12 -11.02 4.77
N PHE A 314 9.95 -10.42 4.92
CA PHE A 314 9.80 -9.09 5.49
C PHE A 314 10.29 -9.01 6.95
N LEU A 315 9.97 -10.01 7.78
CA LEU A 315 10.40 -10.04 9.19
C LEU A 315 11.91 -10.30 9.34
N GLU A 316 12.56 -10.87 8.34
CA GLU A 316 14.01 -11.13 8.32
C GLU A 316 14.84 -9.89 7.96
N GLU A 317 14.22 -8.81 7.47
CA GLU A 317 14.92 -7.58 7.07
C GLU A 317 15.47 -6.75 8.24
N THR A 318 14.95 -6.95 9.47
CA THR A 318 15.40 -6.21 10.65
C THR A 318 15.38 -7.08 11.91
N GLU A 319 16.27 -6.77 12.86
CA GLU A 319 16.33 -7.49 14.15
C GLU A 319 15.11 -7.18 15.04
N GLN A 320 14.49 -6.01 14.90
CA GLN A 320 13.31 -5.62 15.69
C GLN A 320 12.02 -6.01 14.99
N SER A 321 11.84 -7.31 14.79
CA SER A 321 10.71 -7.86 14.08
C SER A 321 9.78 -8.64 15.01
N TYR A 322 8.47 -8.49 14.77
CA TYR A 322 7.43 -9.12 15.59
C TYR A 322 6.34 -9.72 14.70
N ILE A 323 5.85 -10.88 15.09
CA ILE A 323 4.59 -11.40 14.59
C ILE A 323 3.51 -11.20 15.64
N ALA A 324 2.36 -10.71 15.23
CA ALA A 324 1.20 -10.49 16.07
C ALA A 324 0.02 -11.33 15.60
N PHE A 325 -0.60 -12.07 16.52
CA PHE A 325 -1.79 -12.85 16.28
C PHE A 325 -2.97 -12.26 17.04
N GLY A 326 -3.94 -11.66 16.34
CA GLY A 326 -5.20 -11.22 16.94
C GLY A 326 -6.14 -12.41 17.14
N CYS A 327 -6.51 -12.68 18.38
CA CYS A 327 -7.26 -13.86 18.79
C CYS A 327 -8.73 -13.50 19.05
N GLY A 328 -9.54 -13.46 17.99
CA GLY A 328 -10.99 -13.24 18.05
C GLY A 328 -11.43 -11.81 18.34
N SER A 329 -10.62 -11.00 18.99
CA SER A 329 -10.85 -9.58 19.28
C SER A 329 -9.51 -8.84 19.37
N ASP A 330 -9.58 -7.51 19.38
CA ASP A 330 -8.40 -6.65 19.62
C ASP A 330 -7.96 -6.65 21.10
N GLU A 331 -8.73 -7.26 21.99
CA GLU A 331 -8.38 -7.41 23.41
C GLU A 331 -7.39 -8.54 23.69
N SER A 332 -7.23 -9.46 22.75
CA SER A 332 -6.37 -10.63 22.90
C SER A 332 -5.39 -10.70 21.72
N ILE A 333 -4.21 -10.08 21.88
CA ILE A 333 -3.16 -10.04 20.87
C ILE A 333 -1.91 -10.71 21.43
N LEU A 334 -1.41 -11.71 20.73
CA LEU A 334 -0.12 -12.33 21.03
C LEU A 334 0.94 -11.62 20.19
N LEU A 335 1.81 -10.82 20.82
CA LEU A 335 2.91 -10.09 20.16
C LEU A 335 4.23 -10.84 20.43
N ILE A 336 4.65 -11.67 19.50
CA ILE A 336 5.80 -12.57 19.64
C ILE A 336 6.99 -12.02 18.87
N PRO A 337 8.19 -11.85 19.50
CA PRO A 337 9.41 -11.53 18.76
C PRO A 337 9.66 -12.57 17.66
N TYR A 338 10.00 -12.11 16.45
CA TYR A 338 10.15 -13.00 15.31
C TYR A 338 11.25 -14.06 15.53
N SER A 339 12.34 -13.71 16.18
CA SER A 339 13.41 -14.65 16.52
C SER A 339 12.93 -15.85 17.35
N ILE A 340 11.92 -15.66 18.19
CA ILE A 340 11.29 -16.74 18.94
C ILE A 340 10.33 -17.53 18.04
N PHE A 341 9.49 -16.84 17.28
CA PHE A 341 8.52 -17.47 16.40
C PHE A 341 9.20 -18.27 15.27
N GLU A 342 10.30 -17.78 14.73
CA GLU A 342 11.07 -18.47 13.71
C GLU A 342 11.51 -19.86 14.16
N SER A 343 11.89 -20.02 15.44
CA SER A 343 12.26 -21.32 16.00
C SER A 343 11.12 -22.36 15.95
N TYR A 344 9.88 -21.92 15.80
CA TYR A 344 8.70 -22.80 15.72
C TYR A 344 8.37 -23.21 14.28
N LEU A 345 8.87 -22.51 13.24
CA LEU A 345 8.47 -22.73 11.84
C LEU A 345 8.71 -24.16 11.35
N ASN A 346 9.77 -24.80 11.82
CA ASN A 346 10.09 -26.20 11.45
C ASN A 346 9.09 -27.23 12.00
N PHE A 347 8.29 -26.85 12.98
CA PHE A 347 7.30 -27.70 13.63
C PHE A 347 5.87 -27.45 13.13
N PHE A 348 5.68 -26.54 12.17
CA PHE A 348 4.37 -26.27 11.60
C PHE A 348 4.16 -27.03 10.30
N SER A 349 2.91 -27.48 10.08
CA SER A 349 2.51 -28.01 8.77
C SER A 349 2.61 -26.93 7.71
N LYS A 350 3.00 -27.34 6.51
CA LYS A 350 3.09 -26.47 5.33
C LYS A 350 2.13 -26.93 4.26
N THR A 351 1.49 -25.99 3.60
CA THR A 351 0.79 -26.27 2.33
C THR A 351 1.58 -25.60 1.20
N GLU A 352 1.91 -26.40 0.19
CA GLU A 352 2.62 -25.94 -1.02
C GLU A 352 1.63 -25.90 -2.19
N LYS A 353 1.62 -24.78 -2.92
CA LYS A 353 0.82 -24.60 -4.13
C LYS A 353 1.67 -23.85 -5.18
N GLY A 354 2.14 -24.57 -6.19
CA GLY A 354 3.09 -24.02 -7.18
C GLY A 354 4.41 -23.61 -6.53
N ASN A 355 4.84 -22.36 -6.75
CA ASN A 355 6.08 -21.81 -6.18
C ASN A 355 5.90 -21.12 -4.82
N ARG A 356 4.75 -21.26 -4.19
CA ARG A 356 4.41 -20.58 -2.93
C ARG A 356 4.06 -21.63 -1.88
N TYR A 357 4.36 -21.31 -0.62
CA TYR A 357 3.93 -22.11 0.52
C TYR A 357 3.61 -21.20 1.70
N TYR A 358 2.82 -21.72 2.61
CA TYR A 358 2.53 -21.08 3.88
C TYR A 358 2.51 -22.10 5.02
N TRP A 359 2.79 -21.60 6.21
CA TRP A 359 2.73 -22.40 7.43
C TRP A 359 1.35 -22.27 8.09
N HIS A 360 0.81 -23.39 8.55
CA HIS A 360 -0.38 -23.43 9.37
C HIS A 360 -0.02 -23.16 10.83
N VAL A 361 -0.44 -22.00 11.35
CA VAL A 361 -0.25 -21.66 12.76
C VAL A 361 -1.56 -21.80 13.50
N GLU A 362 -1.60 -22.67 14.48
CA GLU A 362 -2.77 -22.87 15.32
C GLU A 362 -2.46 -22.40 16.74
N ALA A 363 -3.26 -21.44 17.25
CA ALA A 363 -3.22 -21.05 18.64
C ALA A 363 -4.47 -21.55 19.37
N TYR A 364 -4.27 -21.97 20.60
CA TYR A 364 -5.34 -22.45 21.48
C TYR A 364 -5.37 -21.59 22.73
N GLN A 365 -6.58 -21.22 23.15
CA GLN A 365 -6.82 -20.54 24.40
C GLN A 365 -7.64 -21.45 25.33
N LYS A 366 -7.09 -21.68 26.50
CA LYS A 366 -7.77 -22.40 27.59
C LYS A 366 -7.72 -21.52 28.84
N ASN A 367 -8.88 -21.06 29.29
CA ASN A 367 -8.97 -20.05 30.35
C ASN A 367 -8.18 -18.80 29.92
N ASN A 368 -7.10 -18.45 30.67
CA ASN A 368 -6.23 -17.31 30.37
C ASN A 368 -4.87 -17.72 29.80
N THR A 369 -4.68 -18.99 29.44
CA THR A 369 -3.41 -19.46 28.84
C THR A 369 -3.54 -19.62 27.34
N PHE A 370 -2.49 -19.23 26.63
CA PHE A 370 -2.36 -19.35 25.18
C PHE A 370 -1.20 -20.28 24.83
N GLU A 371 -1.45 -21.21 23.92
CA GLU A 371 -0.48 -22.16 23.41
C GLU A 371 -0.51 -22.17 21.89
N ILE A 372 0.66 -22.26 21.24
CA ILE A 372 0.80 -22.52 19.81
C ILE A 372 1.07 -24.01 19.62
N ARG A 373 0.27 -24.67 18.77
CA ARG A 373 0.41 -26.08 18.45
C ARG A 373 1.63 -26.33 17.57
N ARG A 374 2.38 -27.37 17.91
CA ARG A 374 3.50 -27.88 17.14
C ARG A 374 3.25 -29.33 16.73
N ASN A 375 3.82 -29.76 15.61
CA ASN A 375 3.63 -31.14 15.10
C ASN A 375 4.41 -32.21 15.90
N ASP A 376 5.29 -31.80 16.82
CA ASP A 376 6.02 -32.69 17.72
C ASP A 376 5.27 -33.01 19.00
N ASP A 377 3.94 -32.78 19.06
CA ASP A 377 3.03 -32.92 20.18
C ASP A 377 3.40 -32.10 21.44
N ILE A 378 4.36 -31.18 21.32
CA ILE A 378 4.75 -30.27 22.39
C ILE A 378 4.22 -28.88 22.03
N ASN A 379 3.13 -28.45 22.70
CA ASN A 379 2.63 -27.09 22.52
C ASN A 379 3.60 -26.06 23.13
N ALA A 380 3.79 -24.94 22.44
CA ALA A 380 4.56 -23.83 22.96
C ALA A 380 3.63 -22.88 23.73
N GLU A 381 3.87 -22.71 25.03
CA GLU A 381 3.16 -21.71 25.82
C GLU A 381 3.62 -20.31 25.43
N VAL A 382 2.66 -19.45 25.04
CA VAL A 382 2.91 -18.10 24.53
C VAL A 382 2.14 -17.02 25.32
N THR A 383 1.55 -17.37 26.45
CA THR A 383 0.76 -16.46 27.29
C THR A 383 1.54 -15.19 27.69
N LYS A 384 2.84 -15.33 27.92
CA LYS A 384 3.72 -14.17 28.26
C LYS A 384 3.82 -13.09 27.18
N TYR A 385 3.39 -13.38 25.95
CA TYR A 385 3.38 -12.45 24.84
C TYR A 385 2.01 -11.79 24.61
N LEU A 386 1.04 -12.05 25.47
CA LEU A 386 -0.27 -11.41 25.43
C LEU A 386 -0.14 -9.92 25.81
N ILE A 387 -0.76 -9.04 25.03
CA ILE A 387 -0.75 -7.58 25.24
C ILE A 387 -2.16 -7.01 25.22
#